data_9653a85c762e3e11bc8ed8b475b642fb
#
_entry.id   9653a85c762e3e11bc8ed8b475b642fb
#
_cell.length_a   1.000
_cell.length_b   1.000
_cell.length_c   1.000
_cell.angle_alpha   90.00
_cell.angle_beta   90.00
_cell.angle_gamma   90.00
#
_symmetry.space_group_name_H-M   'P 1'
#
loop_
_entity.id
_entity.type
_entity.pdbx_description
1 polymer ?
#
loop_
_entity_poly.entity_id
_entity_poly.type
_entity_poly.pdbx_seq_one_letter_code
_entity_poly.pdbx_strand_id
1 'polypeptide(L)'
;MADNSPEIIALAGNPNVGKSTIFNALTGMKQHTGNWPGKTVLNAQGTCTFHEHCYTFVDIPGCYSLMAHSAEEEVARDFICFQEPDAVIVVCDATCLERNLNLVLQTMEITRNTVVCVNLLDEAKKLLAPVGFGRVSITTAQEHDKRIAFTSQMAHVISNAYIKSPPVSYTHL
;
A
#
# COMPACT_ATOMS: atom_id res chain seq x y z
N MET A 1 17.49 -24.32 7.95
CA MET A 1 16.28 -24.48 7.12
C MET A 1 15.73 -23.08 6.95
N ALA A 2 15.66 -22.57 5.73
CA ALA A 2 15.01 -21.27 5.52
C ALA A 2 13.53 -21.44 5.87
N ASP A 3 13.03 -20.59 6.75
CA ASP A 3 11.60 -20.54 7.07
C ASP A 3 10.88 -20.09 5.78
N ASN A 4 10.12 -21.01 5.21
CA ASN A 4 9.42 -20.83 3.94
C ASN A 4 7.98 -20.34 4.18
N SER A 5 7.71 -19.71 5.34
CA SER A 5 6.44 -19.09 5.63
C SER A 5 6.26 -17.85 4.72
N PRO A 6 5.04 -17.62 4.19
CA PRO A 6 4.80 -16.44 3.37
C PRO A 6 4.96 -15.17 4.20
N GLU A 7 5.68 -14.19 3.65
CA GLU A 7 5.83 -12.87 4.26
C GLU A 7 4.49 -12.12 4.25
N ILE A 8 4.13 -11.51 5.37
CA ILE A 8 2.86 -10.79 5.56
C ILE A 8 3.08 -9.31 5.26
N ILE A 9 2.37 -8.81 4.27
CA ILE A 9 2.44 -7.41 3.83
C ILE A 9 1.10 -6.73 4.12
N ALA A 10 1.10 -5.74 5.00
CA ALA A 10 -0.07 -4.91 5.24
C ALA A 10 -0.22 -3.84 4.14
N LEU A 11 -1.43 -3.67 3.61
CA LEU A 11 -1.74 -2.60 2.68
C LEU A 11 -2.59 -1.54 3.39
N ALA A 12 -1.99 -0.41 3.71
CA ALA A 12 -2.57 0.73 4.41
C ALA A 12 -2.82 1.91 3.46
N GLY A 13 -3.62 2.86 3.86
CA GLY A 13 -3.86 4.11 3.12
C GLY A 13 -5.15 4.78 3.53
N ASN A 14 -5.26 6.05 3.18
CA ASN A 14 -6.49 6.81 3.41
C ASN A 14 -7.67 6.21 2.59
N PRO A 15 -8.92 6.47 2.97
CA PRO A 15 -10.05 6.10 2.13
C PRO A 15 -9.94 6.69 0.71
N ASN A 16 -10.32 5.89 -0.29
CA ASN A 16 -10.40 6.28 -1.72
C ASN A 16 -9.06 6.60 -2.42
N VAL A 17 -7.92 6.24 -1.87
CA VAL A 17 -6.61 6.40 -2.52
C VAL A 17 -6.32 5.34 -3.60
N GLY A 18 -7.27 4.45 -3.89
CA GLY A 18 -7.09 3.34 -4.83
C GLY A 18 -6.41 2.10 -4.23
N LYS A 19 -6.43 1.97 -2.90
CA LYS A 19 -5.83 0.85 -2.17
C LYS A 19 -6.32 -0.51 -2.68
N SER A 20 -7.63 -0.72 -2.80
CA SER A 20 -8.22 -1.97 -3.29
C SER A 20 -7.86 -2.26 -4.76
N THR A 21 -7.66 -1.23 -5.58
CA THR A 21 -7.17 -1.40 -6.96
C THR A 21 -5.77 -1.99 -6.98
N ILE A 22 -4.87 -1.45 -6.13
CA ILE A 22 -3.51 -1.96 -5.98
C ILE A 22 -3.53 -3.37 -5.40
N PHE A 23 -4.34 -3.63 -4.37
CA PHE A 23 -4.51 -4.96 -3.78
C PHE A 23 -4.93 -6.00 -4.84
N ASN A 24 -5.95 -5.70 -5.63
CA ASN A 24 -6.43 -6.58 -6.68
C ASN A 24 -5.37 -6.80 -7.79
N ALA A 25 -4.61 -5.78 -8.13
CA ALA A 25 -3.52 -5.89 -9.11
C ALA A 25 -2.38 -6.80 -8.61
N LEU A 26 -2.03 -6.71 -7.32
CA LEU A 26 -0.99 -7.53 -6.69
C LEU A 26 -1.43 -8.98 -6.53
N THR A 27 -2.65 -9.23 -6.09
CA THR A 27 -3.17 -10.58 -5.77
C THR A 27 -3.81 -11.29 -6.96
N GLY A 28 -3.95 -10.60 -8.11
CA GLY A 28 -4.65 -11.14 -9.28
C GLY A 28 -6.12 -11.44 -9.01
N MET A 29 -6.77 -10.67 -8.13
CA MET A 29 -8.16 -10.84 -7.66
C MET A 29 -8.41 -12.16 -6.90
N LYS A 30 -7.35 -12.88 -6.53
CA LYS A 30 -7.43 -14.07 -5.67
C LYS A 30 -7.43 -13.64 -4.21
N GLN A 31 -8.58 -13.30 -3.70
CA GLN A 31 -8.75 -12.80 -2.33
C GLN A 31 -9.73 -13.66 -1.53
N HIS A 32 -9.47 -13.80 -0.26
CA HIS A 32 -10.41 -14.28 0.73
C HIS A 32 -10.94 -13.09 1.52
N THR A 33 -12.25 -12.96 1.58
CA THR A 33 -12.89 -11.89 2.34
C THR A 33 -13.57 -12.45 3.57
N GLY A 34 -13.51 -11.72 4.67
CA GLY A 34 -14.13 -12.05 5.95
C GLY A 34 -14.31 -10.79 6.79
N ASN A 35 -14.62 -10.97 8.05
CA ASN A 35 -14.62 -9.87 9.02
C ASN A 35 -13.41 -9.99 9.94
N TRP A 36 -12.90 -8.85 10.40
CA TRP A 36 -11.91 -8.84 11.46
C TRP A 36 -12.48 -9.48 12.73
N PRO A 37 -11.72 -10.32 13.44
CA PRO A 37 -12.19 -11.01 14.64
C PRO A 37 -12.79 -10.02 15.65
N GLY A 38 -14.06 -10.27 16.04
CA GLY A 38 -14.77 -9.44 17.00
C GLY A 38 -15.21 -8.05 16.52
N LYS A 39 -15.07 -7.75 15.20
CA LYS A 39 -15.45 -6.45 14.62
C LYS A 39 -16.31 -6.65 13.36
N THR A 40 -17.15 -5.64 13.06
CA THR A 40 -17.97 -5.62 11.83
C THR A 40 -17.21 -5.09 10.61
N VAL A 41 -15.90 -4.95 10.72
CA VAL A 41 -15.02 -4.41 9.69
C VAL A 41 -14.57 -5.54 8.76
N LEU A 42 -14.61 -5.31 7.46
CA LEU A 42 -14.21 -6.27 6.45
C LEU A 42 -12.69 -6.48 6.44
N ASN A 43 -12.30 -7.74 6.24
CA ASN A 43 -10.92 -8.18 6.04
C ASN A 43 -10.80 -8.79 4.64
N ALA A 44 -9.81 -8.41 3.89
CA ALA A 44 -9.45 -9.04 2.63
C ALA A 44 -7.97 -9.46 2.67
N GLN A 45 -7.72 -10.71 2.31
CA GLN A 45 -6.38 -11.28 2.21
C GLN A 45 -6.20 -11.91 0.84
N GLY A 46 -5.00 -11.79 0.28
CA GLY A 46 -4.67 -12.37 -1.00
C GLY A 46 -3.19 -12.71 -1.09
N THR A 47 -2.85 -13.69 -1.92
CA THR A 47 -1.47 -14.14 -2.08
C THR A 47 -0.90 -13.72 -3.44
N CYS A 48 0.38 -13.43 -3.46
CA CYS A 48 1.15 -13.14 -4.65
C CYS A 48 2.49 -13.89 -4.58
N THR A 49 2.93 -14.45 -5.71
CA THR A 49 4.27 -15.06 -5.82
C THR A 49 5.10 -14.23 -6.77
N PHE A 50 6.29 -13.83 -6.33
CA PHE A 50 7.25 -13.06 -7.11
C PHE A 50 8.67 -13.56 -6.84
N HIS A 51 9.40 -13.93 -7.90
CA HIS A 51 10.75 -14.50 -7.83
C HIS A 51 10.89 -15.62 -6.78
N GLU A 52 9.98 -16.60 -6.82
CA GLU A 52 9.93 -17.76 -5.89
C GLU A 52 9.58 -17.44 -4.44
N HIS A 53 9.40 -16.15 -4.07
CA HIS A 53 8.91 -15.74 -2.77
C HIS A 53 7.38 -15.63 -2.78
N CYS A 54 6.75 -16.12 -1.73
CA CYS A 54 5.31 -16.03 -1.53
C CYS A 54 5.01 -14.92 -0.52
N TYR A 55 4.11 -14.01 -0.91
CA TYR A 55 3.66 -12.89 -0.09
C TYR A 55 2.17 -13.01 0.19
N THR A 56 1.78 -12.77 1.43
CA THR A 56 0.37 -12.63 1.83
C THR A 56 0.07 -11.16 2.04
N PHE A 57 -0.74 -10.58 1.15
CA PHE A 57 -1.22 -9.22 1.31
C PHE A 57 -2.47 -9.19 2.18
N VAL A 58 -2.51 -8.27 3.13
CA VAL A 58 -3.66 -8.01 3.99
C VAL A 58 -4.14 -6.58 3.73
N ASP A 59 -5.36 -6.45 3.19
CA ASP A 59 -5.98 -5.14 2.97
C ASP A 59 -6.58 -4.66 4.29
N ILE A 60 -5.90 -3.72 4.95
CA ILE A 60 -6.42 -3.13 6.19
C ILE A 60 -7.39 -1.99 5.86
N PRO A 61 -8.37 -1.71 6.74
CA PRO A 61 -9.36 -0.66 6.50
C PRO A 61 -8.72 0.70 6.20
N GLY A 62 -9.35 1.48 5.33
CA GLY A 62 -8.87 2.84 5.05
C GLY A 62 -9.00 3.74 6.28
N CYS A 63 -7.90 4.39 6.66
CA CYS A 63 -7.84 5.27 7.82
C CYS A 63 -6.99 6.51 7.52
N TYR A 64 -7.28 7.60 8.21
CA TYR A 64 -6.51 8.83 8.09
C TYR A 64 -5.39 8.93 9.13
N SER A 65 -5.50 8.15 10.19
CA SER A 65 -4.61 8.18 11.34
C SER A 65 -4.62 6.84 12.07
N LEU A 66 -3.57 6.54 12.80
CA LEU A 66 -3.49 5.40 13.73
C LEU A 66 -3.86 5.80 15.17
N MET A 67 -4.43 6.99 15.39
CA MET A 67 -4.86 7.47 16.71
C MET A 67 -6.15 6.82 17.23
N ALA A 68 -6.81 6.00 16.41
CA ALA A 68 -7.93 5.14 16.76
C ALA A 68 -9.17 5.87 17.31
N HIS A 69 -9.74 6.72 16.46
CA HIS A 69 -11.04 7.38 16.73
C HIS A 69 -12.23 6.65 16.11
N SER A 70 -12.00 5.69 15.22
CA SER A 70 -13.02 4.84 14.60
C SER A 70 -12.66 3.36 14.71
N ALA A 71 -13.65 2.47 14.44
CA ALA A 71 -13.41 1.03 14.45
C ALA A 71 -12.40 0.61 13.38
N GLU A 72 -12.40 1.26 12.23
CA GLU A 72 -11.47 1.05 11.12
C GLU A 72 -10.05 1.45 11.52
N GLU A 73 -9.88 2.62 12.14
CA GLU A 73 -8.58 3.10 12.61
C GLU A 73 -8.02 2.21 13.74
N GLU A 74 -8.90 1.73 14.61
CA GLU A 74 -8.52 0.79 15.67
C GLU A 74 -8.02 -0.54 15.07
N VAL A 75 -8.70 -1.08 14.06
CA VAL A 75 -8.26 -2.29 13.36
C VAL A 75 -6.93 -2.06 12.66
N ALA A 76 -6.76 -0.93 11.97
CA ALA A 76 -5.53 -0.61 11.26
C ALA A 76 -4.34 -0.48 12.21
N ARG A 77 -4.52 0.25 13.31
CA ARG A 77 -3.51 0.39 14.38
C ARG A 77 -3.15 -0.97 14.98
N ASP A 78 -4.16 -1.74 15.39
CA ASP A 78 -3.95 -3.02 16.08
C ASP A 78 -3.21 -4.01 15.17
N PHE A 79 -3.51 -4.00 13.87
CA PHE A 79 -2.80 -4.85 12.92
C PHE A 79 -1.34 -4.44 12.78
N ILE A 80 -1.06 -3.16 12.56
CA ILE A 80 0.31 -2.67 12.33
C ILE A 80 1.16 -2.80 13.60
N CYS A 81 0.58 -2.51 14.79
CA CYS A 81 1.33 -2.49 16.04
C CYS A 81 1.52 -3.87 16.68
N PHE A 82 0.56 -4.79 16.53
CA PHE A 82 0.54 -6.03 17.31
C PHE A 82 0.56 -7.32 16.48
N GLN A 83 0.25 -7.26 15.18
CA GLN A 83 0.39 -8.41 14.29
C GLN A 83 1.78 -8.46 13.63
N GLU A 84 2.58 -7.41 13.80
CA GLU A 84 3.97 -7.30 13.33
C GLU A 84 4.14 -7.77 11.87
N PRO A 85 3.44 -7.17 10.90
CA PRO A 85 3.62 -7.54 9.50
C PRO A 85 5.08 -7.33 9.07
N ASP A 86 5.57 -8.16 8.15
CA ASP A 86 6.93 -8.06 7.64
C ASP A 86 7.20 -6.73 6.94
N ALA A 87 6.18 -6.15 6.30
CA ALA A 87 6.20 -4.78 5.81
C ALA A 87 4.81 -4.15 5.74
N VAL A 88 4.79 -2.81 5.69
CA VAL A 88 3.58 -2.01 5.47
C VAL A 88 3.75 -1.17 4.22
N ILE A 89 2.84 -1.35 3.25
CA ILE A 89 2.74 -0.49 2.08
C ILE A 89 1.67 0.56 2.37
N VAL A 90 2.06 1.82 2.43
CA VAL A 90 1.12 2.94 2.60
C VAL A 90 0.81 3.55 1.24
N VAL A 91 -0.43 3.39 0.79
CA VAL A 91 -0.91 3.95 -0.48
C VAL A 91 -1.33 5.40 -0.28
N CYS A 92 -0.74 6.28 -1.06
CA CYS A 92 -0.97 7.72 -1.03
C CYS A 92 -1.55 8.21 -2.35
N ASP A 93 -2.50 9.13 -2.28
CA ASP A 93 -3.04 9.85 -3.42
C ASP A 93 -2.14 11.05 -3.76
N ALA A 94 -1.59 11.06 -4.97
CA ALA A 94 -0.71 12.12 -5.44
C ALA A 94 -1.40 13.49 -5.52
N THR A 95 -2.73 13.54 -5.63
CA THR A 95 -3.50 14.78 -5.73
C THR A 95 -3.68 15.49 -4.39
N CYS A 96 -3.53 14.74 -3.27
CA CYS A 96 -3.65 15.26 -1.91
C CYS A 96 -2.59 14.64 -0.97
N LEU A 97 -1.34 14.62 -1.42
CA LEU A 97 -0.23 13.92 -0.77
C LEU A 97 -0.01 14.39 0.67
N GLU A 98 -0.10 15.68 0.95
CA GLU A 98 0.07 16.26 2.29
C GLU A 98 -0.81 15.56 3.33
N ARG A 99 -2.09 15.35 3.00
CA ARG A 99 -3.04 14.66 3.88
C ARG A 99 -2.67 13.20 4.11
N ASN A 100 -2.09 12.54 3.11
CA ASN A 100 -1.71 11.13 3.18
C ASN A 100 -0.42 10.92 3.97
N LEU A 101 0.50 11.89 3.95
CA LEU A 101 1.78 11.80 4.65
C LEU A 101 1.64 11.65 6.17
N ASN A 102 0.54 12.11 6.77
CA ASN A 102 0.29 11.91 8.19
C ASN A 102 0.30 10.42 8.57
N LEU A 103 -0.42 9.58 7.81
CA LEU A 103 -0.45 8.14 8.02
C LEU A 103 0.91 7.49 7.75
N VAL A 104 1.63 7.96 6.71
CA VAL A 104 2.99 7.49 6.40
C VAL A 104 3.92 7.71 7.59
N LEU A 105 3.95 8.92 8.13
CA LEU A 105 4.84 9.26 9.25
C LEU A 105 4.52 8.44 10.50
N GLN A 106 3.23 8.30 10.84
CA GLN A 106 2.80 7.46 11.95
C GLN A 106 3.19 5.99 11.76
N THR A 107 3.06 5.47 10.54
CA THR A 107 3.48 4.09 10.24
C THR A 107 4.99 3.93 10.38
N MET A 108 5.77 4.90 9.90
CA MET A 108 7.25 4.88 10.01
C MET A 108 7.75 4.99 11.44
N GLU A 109 7.00 5.57 12.36
CA GLU A 109 7.31 5.57 13.79
C GLU A 109 7.14 4.18 14.42
N ILE A 110 6.22 3.36 13.89
CA ILE A 110 5.93 2.02 14.41
C ILE A 110 6.86 0.98 13.79
N THR A 111 6.99 0.99 12.45
CA THR A 111 7.78 0.00 11.73
C THR A 111 8.76 0.64 10.74
N ARG A 112 9.96 0.06 10.67
CA ARG A 112 10.99 0.51 9.73
C ARG A 112 10.78 -0.05 8.31
N ASN A 113 9.96 -1.08 8.17
CA ASN A 113 9.67 -1.74 6.90
C ASN A 113 8.44 -1.10 6.24
N THR A 114 8.51 0.23 6.02
CA THR A 114 7.44 1.00 5.40
C THR A 114 7.79 1.34 3.96
N VAL A 115 6.87 1.02 3.04
CA VAL A 115 6.94 1.38 1.62
C VAL A 115 5.86 2.40 1.31
N VAL A 116 6.22 3.52 0.70
CA VAL A 116 5.25 4.53 0.25
C VAL A 116 4.93 4.29 -1.22
N CYS A 117 3.66 3.99 -1.50
CA CYS A 117 3.15 3.81 -2.85
C CYS A 117 2.31 5.03 -3.25
N VAL A 118 2.82 5.85 -4.16
CA VAL A 118 2.10 7.04 -4.66
C VAL A 118 1.27 6.65 -5.87
N ASN A 119 -0.05 6.75 -5.73
CA ASN A 119 -1.05 6.42 -6.74
C ASN A 119 -1.66 7.70 -7.36
N LEU A 120 -2.45 7.57 -8.43
CA LEU A 120 -3.16 8.66 -9.10
C LEU A 120 -2.22 9.76 -9.66
N LEU A 121 -1.01 9.38 -10.04
CA LEU A 121 -0.01 10.30 -10.59
C LEU A 121 -0.45 10.96 -11.91
N ASP A 122 -1.24 10.28 -12.72
CA ASP A 122 -1.80 10.80 -13.95
C ASP A 122 -2.83 11.90 -13.69
N GLU A 123 -3.63 11.77 -12.63
CA GLU A 123 -4.57 12.81 -12.19
C GLU A 123 -3.81 14.02 -11.63
N ALA A 124 -2.81 13.80 -10.78
CA ALA A 124 -1.97 14.86 -10.27
C ALA A 124 -1.27 15.63 -11.41
N LYS A 125 -0.76 14.94 -12.43
CA LYS A 125 -0.17 15.56 -13.62
C LYS A 125 -1.15 16.45 -14.38
N LYS A 126 -2.41 16.01 -14.52
CA LYS A 126 -3.46 16.82 -15.18
C LYS A 126 -3.75 18.10 -14.39
N LEU A 127 -3.78 18.04 -13.07
CA LEU A 127 -3.98 19.18 -12.20
C LEU A 127 -2.80 20.18 -12.25
N LEU A 128 -1.58 19.69 -12.40
CA LEU A 128 -0.36 20.49 -12.43
C LEU A 128 0.01 21.00 -13.83
N ALA A 129 -0.52 20.40 -14.89
CA ALA A 129 -0.24 20.78 -16.28
C ALA A 129 -0.46 22.27 -16.59
N PRO A 130 -1.50 22.95 -16.06
CA PRO A 130 -1.71 24.37 -16.28
C PRO A 130 -0.66 25.26 -15.61
N VAL A 131 0.10 24.75 -14.63
CA VAL A 131 1.04 25.54 -13.79
C VAL A 131 2.48 25.40 -14.28
N GLY A 132 2.75 24.60 -15.32
CA GLY A 132 4.07 24.52 -15.95
C GLY A 132 5.15 23.85 -15.10
N PHE A 133 4.79 23.04 -14.11
CA PHE A 133 5.77 22.28 -13.33
C PHE A 133 6.40 21.18 -14.19
N GLY A 134 7.71 21.29 -14.38
CA GLY A 134 8.53 20.29 -15.04
C GLY A 134 8.56 18.96 -14.28
N ARG A 135 9.12 17.93 -14.93
CA ARG A 135 9.26 16.55 -14.49
C ARG A 135 9.37 16.36 -12.98
N VAL A 136 8.38 15.72 -12.39
CA VAL A 136 8.54 15.09 -11.07
C VAL A 136 9.32 13.81 -11.27
N SER A 137 10.57 13.77 -10.85
CA SER A 137 11.37 12.54 -10.79
C SER A 137 11.15 11.88 -9.42
N ILE A 138 10.74 10.63 -9.43
CA ILE A 138 10.73 9.82 -8.21
C ILE A 138 12.17 9.40 -7.97
N THR A 139 12.82 9.98 -6.96
CA THR A 139 14.15 9.57 -6.55
C THR A 139 14.00 8.52 -5.45
N THR A 140 14.36 7.28 -5.77
CA THR A 140 14.56 6.25 -4.74
C THR A 140 15.85 6.57 -4.02
N ALA A 141 15.79 6.79 -2.71
CA ALA A 141 16.97 6.96 -1.89
C ALA A 141 17.78 5.65 -1.89
N GLN A 142 19.03 5.74 -2.37
CA GLN A 142 20.00 4.65 -2.25
C GLN A 142 20.69 4.78 -0.89
N GLU A 143 20.51 3.80 -0.02
CA GLU A 143 21.43 3.58 1.09
C GLU A 143 21.51 2.12 1.55
N HIS A 144 22.71 1.74 1.95
CA HIS A 144 23.24 0.42 2.25
C HIS A 144 22.57 -0.27 3.45
N ASP A 145 21.48 -1.04 3.22
CA ASP A 145 20.98 -1.97 4.24
C ASP A 145 20.10 -3.06 3.59
N LYS A 146 19.98 -4.23 4.22
CA LYS A 146 19.10 -5.33 3.81
C LYS A 146 17.62 -4.86 3.60
N ARG A 147 17.25 -3.77 4.27
CA ARG A 147 15.96 -3.08 4.13
C ARG A 147 15.71 -2.54 2.71
N ILE A 148 16.77 -2.04 2.04
CA ILE A 148 16.65 -1.50 0.67
C ILE A 148 16.39 -2.61 -0.34
N ALA A 149 16.98 -3.78 -0.14
CA ALA A 149 16.72 -4.93 -1.01
C ALA A 149 15.25 -5.33 -0.96
N PHE A 150 14.65 -5.41 0.23
CA PHE A 150 13.24 -5.70 0.42
C PHE A 150 12.34 -4.58 -0.15
N THR A 151 12.63 -3.32 0.15
CA THR A 151 11.89 -2.15 -0.37
C THR A 151 11.98 -2.07 -1.89
N SER A 152 13.16 -2.31 -2.46
CA SER A 152 13.37 -2.37 -3.91
C SER A 152 12.60 -3.52 -4.55
N GLN A 153 12.56 -4.68 -3.90
CA GLN A 153 11.84 -5.85 -4.37
C GLN A 153 10.32 -5.61 -4.35
N MET A 154 9.78 -5.00 -3.29
CA MET A 154 8.38 -4.60 -3.20
C MET A 154 8.02 -3.52 -4.22
N ALA A 155 8.88 -2.53 -4.43
CA ALA A 155 8.69 -1.53 -5.48
C ALA A 155 8.63 -2.17 -6.87
N HIS A 156 9.41 -3.22 -7.14
CA HIS A 156 9.35 -4.01 -8.37
C HIS A 156 8.04 -4.80 -8.49
N VAL A 157 7.55 -5.41 -7.40
CA VAL A 157 6.25 -6.12 -7.38
C VAL A 157 5.13 -5.15 -7.72
N ILE A 158 5.09 -3.99 -7.07
CA ILE A 158 4.10 -2.94 -7.30
C ILE A 158 4.19 -2.42 -8.74
N SER A 159 5.39 -2.09 -9.21
CA SER A 159 5.62 -1.59 -10.57
C SER A 159 5.19 -2.61 -11.64
N ASN A 160 5.51 -3.88 -11.48
CA ASN A 160 5.14 -4.94 -12.42
C ASN A 160 3.65 -5.25 -12.39
N ALA A 161 2.99 -5.18 -11.21
CA ALA A 161 1.55 -5.31 -11.11
C ALA A 161 0.81 -4.17 -11.84
N TYR A 162 1.34 -2.95 -11.73
CA TYR A 162 0.77 -1.77 -12.38
C TYR A 162 0.92 -1.78 -13.92
N ILE A 163 2.05 -2.30 -14.44
CA ILE A 163 2.30 -2.41 -15.88
C ILE A 163 1.40 -3.49 -16.52
N LYS A 164 1.01 -4.53 -15.77
CA LYS A 164 0.14 -5.61 -16.26
C LYS A 164 -1.35 -5.27 -16.23
N SER A 165 -1.74 -4.24 -15.50
CA SER A 165 -3.13 -3.77 -15.47
C SER A 165 -3.28 -2.72 -16.58
N PRO A 166 -4.12 -2.94 -17.63
CA PRO A 166 -4.41 -1.90 -18.58
C PRO A 166 -5.06 -0.73 -17.84
N PRO A 167 -4.77 0.52 -18.24
CA PRO A 167 -5.42 1.67 -17.64
C PRO A 167 -6.94 1.47 -17.79
N VAL A 168 -7.68 1.56 -16.70
CA VAL A 168 -9.13 1.53 -16.72
C VAL A 168 -9.57 2.74 -17.53
N SER A 169 -9.99 2.53 -18.77
CA SER A 169 -10.56 3.58 -19.59
C SER A 169 -11.91 3.95 -19.00
N TYR A 170 -11.96 5.03 -18.27
CA TYR A 170 -13.23 5.71 -17.97
C TYR A 170 -13.71 6.40 -19.25
N THR A 171 -14.21 5.61 -20.20
CA THR A 171 -15.13 6.09 -21.21
C THR A 171 -16.51 5.80 -20.65
N HIS A 172 -17.12 6.81 -20.07
CA HIS A 172 -18.54 7.13 -20.01
C HIS A 172 -18.87 7.93 -18.74
N LEU A 173 -18.86 9.23 -18.90
CA LEU A 173 -20.01 10.11 -18.63
C LEU A 173 -19.78 11.42 -19.37
#